data_eb5c54e406a5559bc12726644dd78cf7
#
_entry.id   eb5c54e406a5559bc12726644dd78cf7
#
_cell.length_a   1.000
_cell.length_b   1.000
_cell.length_c   1.000
_cell.angle_alpha   90.00
_cell.angle_beta   90.00
_cell.angle_gamma   90.00
#
_symmetry.space_group_name_H-M   'P 1'
#
loop_
_entity.id
_entity.type
_entity.pdbx_description
1 polymer ?
#
loop_
_entity_poly.entity_id
_entity_poly.type
_entity_poly.pdbx_seq_one_letter_code
_entity_poly.pdbx_strand_id
1 'polypeptide(L)'
;MLIGQTPTPLSTTDIQSARFSFTSINRICPTITPGGMLAIEEYAEMELGLTEPIMAEAAGRGIAEVCLTALNPGGRRLAQDNVRLNSKPVLVVLVGNHKPGSRAVAAARHLHGRGIRVIVCVLGLERGKDGLEHHLKTQLSLFRKIGGAIGGWTHVTQALKKLDGAPIELVLDALLAPGNRGLEGLGTDDVVHALEMIKWANGLRSSVGICVDVPSGVHGGTGTFTIPSTFAIQTNASQGETTSFGTQPVFIRSKHVVCLGAPRTGLLRATQPGGANEGRGLKIWVVDIGVNKAWKVYGPPGAARGVRFGAEWVAGVEYVDGE
;
A
#
# COMPACT_ATOMS: atom_id res chain seq x y z
N MET A 1 -19.42 -27.46 19.65
CA MET A 1 -18.85 -27.83 18.35
C MET A 1 -19.50 -26.94 17.31
N LEU A 2 -18.93 -25.74 17.10
CA LEU A 2 -19.41 -24.78 16.09
C LEU A 2 -18.50 -24.93 14.89
N ILE A 3 -19.04 -25.50 13.84
CA ILE A 3 -18.39 -25.69 12.55
C ILE A 3 -18.19 -24.29 11.96
N GLY A 4 -16.92 -23.89 11.79
CA GLY A 4 -16.57 -22.66 11.09
C GLY A 4 -17.13 -22.72 9.66
N GLN A 5 -18.03 -21.81 9.35
CA GLN A 5 -18.47 -21.61 7.98
C GLN A 5 -17.29 -21.03 7.19
N THR A 6 -16.72 -21.83 6.31
CA THR A 6 -15.91 -21.32 5.20
C THR A 6 -16.78 -20.36 4.40
N PRO A 7 -16.31 -19.13 4.10
CA PRO A 7 -17.08 -18.23 3.24
C PRO A 7 -17.37 -18.93 1.92
N THR A 8 -18.64 -19.04 1.58
CA THR A 8 -19.13 -19.58 0.32
C THR A 8 -18.48 -18.81 -0.82
N PRO A 9 -17.84 -19.45 -1.80
CA PRO A 9 -17.34 -18.74 -2.96
C PRO A 9 -18.53 -18.08 -3.66
N LEU A 10 -18.51 -16.75 -3.75
CA LEU A 10 -19.52 -15.96 -4.47
C LEU A 10 -19.65 -16.49 -5.89
N SER A 11 -20.89 -16.59 -6.39
CA SER A 11 -21.18 -17.06 -7.73
C SER A 11 -20.49 -16.13 -8.76
N THR A 12 -20.08 -16.66 -9.88
CA THR A 12 -19.45 -15.89 -10.98
C THR A 12 -20.35 -14.77 -11.52
N THR A 13 -21.65 -14.84 -11.32
CA THR A 13 -22.65 -13.83 -11.69
C THR A 13 -22.60 -12.60 -10.79
N ASP A 14 -22.38 -12.76 -9.47
CA ASP A 14 -22.32 -11.64 -8.54
C ASP A 14 -21.04 -10.80 -8.69
N ILE A 15 -19.96 -11.40 -9.23
CA ILE A 15 -18.70 -10.70 -9.48
C ILE A 15 -18.78 -9.80 -10.74
N GLN A 16 -19.68 -10.10 -11.69
CA GLN A 16 -19.83 -9.31 -12.93
C GLN A 16 -20.57 -7.99 -12.74
N SER A 17 -21.30 -7.83 -11.67
CA SER A 17 -22.12 -6.64 -11.40
C SER A 17 -21.39 -5.56 -10.60
N ALA A 18 -20.55 -5.93 -9.63
CA ALA A 18 -19.79 -4.99 -8.82
C ALA A 18 -18.60 -4.39 -9.60
N ARG A 19 -18.39 -3.09 -9.48
CA ARG A 19 -17.35 -2.36 -10.23
C ARG A 19 -16.84 -1.14 -9.48
N PHE A 20 -15.70 -0.64 -9.92
CA PHE A 20 -15.26 0.71 -9.57
C PHE A 20 -15.70 1.69 -10.67
N SER A 21 -16.13 2.89 -10.26
CA SER A 21 -16.50 4.00 -11.15
C SER A 21 -15.71 5.24 -10.78
N PHE A 22 -15.29 6.03 -11.76
CA PHE A 22 -14.66 7.33 -11.51
C PHE A 22 -15.68 8.31 -10.96
N THR A 23 -15.33 8.98 -9.86
CA THR A 23 -16.20 9.95 -9.20
C THR A 23 -16.46 11.20 -10.04
N SER A 24 -15.48 11.61 -10.87
CA SER A 24 -15.55 12.84 -11.68
C SER A 24 -16.35 12.67 -12.98
N ILE A 25 -16.37 11.48 -13.57
CA ILE A 25 -16.93 11.24 -14.92
C ILE A 25 -17.95 10.11 -15.01
N ASN A 26 -18.27 9.49 -13.87
CA ASN A 26 -19.21 8.35 -13.77
C ASN A 26 -18.98 7.26 -14.86
N ARG A 27 -17.73 6.88 -15.07
CA ARG A 27 -17.34 5.82 -16.01
C ARG A 27 -16.66 4.69 -15.27
N ILE A 28 -16.82 3.48 -15.76
CA ILE A 28 -16.19 2.28 -15.20
C ILE A 28 -14.67 2.45 -15.20
N CYS A 29 -14.07 2.24 -14.03
CA CYS A 29 -12.64 2.10 -13.86
C CYS A 29 -12.29 0.60 -13.95
N PRO A 30 -11.48 0.18 -14.94
CA PRO A 30 -11.13 -1.23 -15.08
C PRO A 30 -10.25 -1.69 -13.91
N THR A 31 -10.41 -2.94 -13.51
CA THR A 31 -9.55 -3.60 -12.54
C THR A 31 -8.57 -4.55 -13.22
N ILE A 32 -7.47 -4.86 -12.56
CA ILE A 32 -6.44 -5.75 -13.10
C ILE A 32 -5.86 -6.64 -12.00
N THR A 33 -5.47 -7.85 -12.34
CA THR A 33 -4.73 -8.73 -11.43
C THR A 33 -3.31 -8.20 -11.19
N PRO A 34 -2.66 -8.54 -10.04
CA PRO A 34 -1.26 -8.17 -9.81
C PRO A 34 -0.32 -8.62 -10.94
N GLY A 35 -0.49 -9.87 -11.42
CA GLY A 35 0.31 -10.38 -12.55
C GLY A 35 0.04 -9.65 -13.86
N GLY A 36 -1.22 -9.28 -14.13
CA GLY A 36 -1.56 -8.48 -15.31
C GLY A 36 -0.95 -7.09 -15.27
N MET A 37 -0.91 -6.45 -14.10
CA MET A 37 -0.25 -5.15 -13.96
C MET A 37 1.25 -5.25 -14.15
N LEU A 38 1.88 -6.30 -13.60
CA LEU A 38 3.30 -6.57 -13.81
C LEU A 38 3.63 -6.72 -15.30
N ALA A 39 2.84 -7.50 -16.04
CA ALA A 39 3.02 -7.66 -17.49
C ALA A 39 2.88 -6.34 -18.28
N ILE A 40 1.94 -5.47 -17.86
CA ILE A 40 1.80 -4.12 -18.45
C ILE A 40 3.04 -3.27 -18.17
N GLU A 41 3.55 -3.29 -16.95
CA GLU A 41 4.74 -2.53 -16.56
C GLU A 41 6.00 -3.05 -17.29
N GLU A 42 6.17 -4.38 -17.39
CA GLU A 42 7.29 -5.01 -18.11
C GLU A 42 7.25 -4.64 -19.61
N TYR A 43 6.08 -4.71 -20.24
CA TYR A 43 5.93 -4.27 -21.64
C TYR A 43 6.23 -2.77 -21.79
N ALA A 44 5.75 -1.94 -20.86
CA ALA A 44 6.01 -0.51 -20.89
C ALA A 44 7.51 -0.20 -20.76
N GLU A 45 8.23 -0.97 -19.95
CA GLU A 45 9.67 -0.82 -19.77
C GLU A 45 10.46 -1.29 -21.01
N MET A 46 10.13 -2.47 -21.53
CA MET A 46 10.89 -3.11 -22.62
C MET A 46 10.61 -2.48 -24.00
N GLU A 47 9.34 -2.18 -24.29
CA GLU A 47 8.89 -1.77 -25.61
C GLU A 47 8.65 -0.27 -25.74
N LEU A 48 8.28 0.41 -24.64
CA LEU A 48 7.97 1.84 -24.66
C LEU A 48 9.06 2.70 -24.02
N GLY A 49 10.08 2.08 -23.41
CA GLY A 49 11.16 2.79 -22.71
C GLY A 49 10.73 3.48 -21.41
N LEU A 50 9.57 3.13 -20.86
CA LEU A 50 9.06 3.65 -19.57
C LEU A 50 9.70 2.86 -18.43
N THR A 51 10.94 3.17 -18.14
CA THR A 51 11.72 2.47 -17.11
C THR A 51 11.13 2.65 -15.71
N GLU A 52 11.42 1.71 -14.78
CA GLU A 52 10.95 1.78 -13.40
C GLU A 52 11.25 3.13 -12.72
N PRO A 53 12.42 3.78 -12.88
CA PRO A 53 12.64 5.12 -12.33
C PRO A 53 11.61 6.17 -12.77
N ILE A 54 11.16 6.13 -14.04
CA ILE A 54 10.16 7.06 -14.57
C ILE A 54 8.79 6.74 -13.95
N MET A 55 8.39 5.47 -13.94
CA MET A 55 7.14 5.03 -13.32
C MET A 55 7.11 5.30 -11.81
N ALA A 56 8.25 5.08 -11.12
CA ALA A 56 8.39 5.33 -9.68
C ALA A 56 8.25 6.82 -9.34
N GLU A 57 8.75 7.72 -10.19
CA GLU A 57 8.60 9.16 -9.98
C GLU A 57 7.14 9.61 -10.13
N ALA A 58 6.44 9.13 -11.17
CA ALA A 58 5.01 9.40 -11.36
C ALA A 58 4.17 8.83 -10.20
N ALA A 59 4.41 7.56 -9.83
CA ALA A 59 3.75 6.91 -8.71
C ALA A 59 4.01 7.65 -7.39
N GLY A 60 5.27 8.01 -7.11
CA GLY A 60 5.68 8.71 -5.89
C GLY A 60 4.98 10.06 -5.73
N ARG A 61 4.86 10.82 -6.81
CA ARG A 61 4.11 12.09 -6.82
C ARG A 61 2.64 11.89 -6.52
N GLY A 62 1.99 10.92 -7.19
CA GLY A 62 0.57 10.65 -6.98
C GLY A 62 0.29 10.14 -5.56
N ILE A 63 1.09 9.24 -5.02
CA ILE A 63 0.98 8.79 -3.62
C ILE A 63 1.12 9.99 -2.67
N ALA A 64 2.13 10.85 -2.90
CA ALA A 64 2.36 12.02 -2.06
C ALA A 64 1.19 13.01 -2.12
N GLU A 65 0.56 13.20 -3.28
CA GLU A 65 -0.63 14.04 -3.45
C GLU A 65 -1.81 13.54 -2.60
N VAL A 66 -2.07 12.22 -2.61
CA VAL A 66 -3.11 11.63 -1.76
C VAL A 66 -2.78 11.78 -0.27
N CYS A 67 -1.52 11.57 0.11
CA CYS A 67 -1.07 11.79 1.49
C CYS A 67 -1.28 13.23 1.94
N LEU A 68 -0.93 14.21 1.11
CA LEU A 68 -1.12 15.64 1.38
C LEU A 68 -2.60 15.98 1.52
N THR A 69 -3.45 15.45 0.65
CA THR A 69 -4.90 15.64 0.70
C THR A 69 -5.49 15.07 2.00
N ALA A 70 -5.01 13.90 2.44
CA ALA A 70 -5.47 13.27 3.67
C ALA A 70 -4.99 13.98 4.95
N LEU A 71 -3.75 14.51 4.94
CA LEU A 71 -3.18 15.26 6.08
C LEU A 71 -3.73 16.67 6.20
N ASN A 72 -4.11 17.28 5.09
CA ASN A 72 -4.44 18.71 5.01
C ASN A 72 -5.68 18.97 4.15
N PRO A 73 -6.86 18.45 4.58
CA PRO A 73 -8.09 18.71 3.85
C PRO A 73 -8.32 20.23 3.68
N GLY A 74 -8.29 20.72 2.44
CA GLY A 74 -8.45 22.11 2.11
C GLY A 74 -7.18 22.98 2.10
N GLY A 75 -5.99 22.38 2.21
CA GLY A 75 -4.70 23.05 1.93
C GLY A 75 -4.19 24.05 2.97
N ARG A 76 -4.94 24.31 4.03
CA ARG A 76 -4.64 25.39 4.98
C ARG A 76 -3.51 25.10 5.97
N ARG A 77 -3.39 23.85 6.42
CA ARG A 77 -2.50 23.46 7.53
C ARG A 77 -1.02 23.49 7.14
N LEU A 78 -0.70 23.02 5.94
CA LEU A 78 0.69 22.94 5.45
C LEU A 78 1.20 24.28 4.87
N ALA A 79 0.30 25.23 4.60
CA ALA A 79 0.65 26.57 4.11
C ALA A 79 1.04 27.56 5.22
N GLN A 80 1.01 27.16 6.49
CA GLN A 80 1.37 28.02 7.61
C GLN A 80 2.87 27.95 7.89
N ASP A 81 3.60 29.02 7.59
CA ASP A 81 5.06 29.12 7.75
C ASP A 81 5.56 29.04 9.21
N ASN A 82 4.68 29.22 10.20
CA ASN A 82 5.03 29.31 11.64
C ASN A 82 4.74 28.05 12.46
N VAL A 83 4.66 26.88 11.82
CA VAL A 83 4.44 25.64 12.56
C VAL A 83 5.71 25.25 13.30
N ARG A 84 5.68 25.31 14.65
CA ARG A 84 6.81 24.86 15.50
C ARG A 84 7.23 23.44 15.12
N LEU A 85 8.53 23.15 15.19
CA LEU A 85 9.10 21.85 14.78
C LEU A 85 8.36 20.65 15.40
N ASN A 86 7.91 20.78 16.65
CA ASN A 86 7.15 19.74 17.37
C ASN A 86 5.69 19.61 16.95
N SER A 87 5.17 20.52 16.11
CA SER A 87 3.81 20.46 15.56
C SER A 87 3.77 19.99 14.10
N LYS A 88 4.93 19.68 13.50
CA LYS A 88 4.95 19.10 12.14
C LYS A 88 4.36 17.69 12.16
N PRO A 89 3.50 17.36 11.19
CA PRO A 89 2.92 16.01 11.13
C PRO A 89 4.02 14.96 10.97
N VAL A 90 3.90 13.86 11.72
CA VAL A 90 4.76 12.70 11.59
C VAL A 90 4.07 11.68 10.69
N LEU A 91 4.78 11.24 9.68
CA LEU A 91 4.34 10.21 8.75
C LEU A 91 5.32 9.03 8.83
N VAL A 92 4.79 7.83 8.99
CA VAL A 92 5.57 6.59 8.95
C VAL A 92 5.23 5.84 7.67
N VAL A 93 6.26 5.46 6.92
CA VAL A 93 6.13 4.65 5.69
C VAL A 93 6.61 3.24 5.99
N LEU A 94 5.73 2.27 5.88
CA LEU A 94 6.07 0.85 6.02
C LEU A 94 6.39 0.29 4.64
N VAL A 95 7.59 -0.22 4.46
CA VAL A 95 8.16 -0.55 3.14
C VAL A 95 8.63 -1.99 3.10
N GLY A 96 8.15 -2.75 2.12
CA GLY A 96 8.69 -4.04 1.77
C GLY A 96 9.68 -3.98 0.60
N ASN A 97 10.39 -5.09 0.37
CA ASN A 97 11.40 -5.22 -0.67
C ASN A 97 10.77 -5.57 -2.03
N HIS A 98 10.10 -4.61 -2.65
CA HIS A 98 9.40 -4.76 -3.94
C HIS A 98 9.11 -3.39 -4.59
N LYS A 99 8.70 -3.37 -5.88
CA LYS A 99 8.43 -2.14 -6.64
C LYS A 99 7.48 -1.17 -5.93
N PRO A 100 6.26 -1.55 -5.44
CA PRO A 100 5.40 -0.64 -4.68
C PRO A 100 6.07 -0.04 -3.44
N GLY A 101 6.92 -0.81 -2.74
CA GLY A 101 7.74 -0.30 -1.64
C GLY A 101 8.71 0.80 -2.07
N SER A 102 9.41 0.61 -3.20
CA SER A 102 10.32 1.63 -3.74
C SER A 102 9.58 2.91 -4.14
N ARG A 103 8.38 2.79 -4.72
CA ARG A 103 7.49 3.90 -5.09
C ARG A 103 6.97 4.66 -3.87
N ALA A 104 6.70 3.96 -2.76
CA ALA A 104 6.36 4.60 -1.49
C ALA A 104 7.55 5.40 -0.90
N VAL A 105 8.79 4.94 -1.08
CA VAL A 105 9.99 5.73 -0.69
C VAL A 105 10.15 6.96 -1.59
N ALA A 106 9.83 6.89 -2.89
CA ALA A 106 9.77 8.06 -3.75
C ALA A 106 8.74 9.09 -3.24
N ALA A 107 7.55 8.63 -2.81
CA ALA A 107 6.55 9.49 -2.16
C ALA A 107 7.07 10.11 -0.85
N ALA A 108 7.77 9.33 -0.02
CA ALA A 108 8.42 9.81 1.20
C ALA A 108 9.36 10.99 0.92
N ARG A 109 10.13 10.92 -0.18
CA ARG A 109 11.03 11.98 -0.63
C ARG A 109 10.28 13.27 -0.96
N HIS A 110 9.17 13.16 -1.72
CA HIS A 110 8.34 14.32 -2.05
C HIS A 110 7.70 14.96 -0.80
N LEU A 111 7.22 14.14 0.13
CA LEU A 111 6.60 14.60 1.37
C LEU A 111 7.63 15.26 2.29
N HIS A 112 8.81 14.69 2.42
CA HIS A 112 9.92 15.24 3.21
C HIS A 112 10.34 16.62 2.67
N GLY A 113 10.44 16.77 1.34
CA GLY A 113 10.73 18.05 0.68
C GLY A 113 9.68 19.13 0.93
N ARG A 114 8.48 18.78 1.39
CA ARG A 114 7.42 19.70 1.82
C ARG A 114 7.39 19.95 3.33
N GLY A 115 8.46 19.57 4.04
CA GLY A 115 8.61 19.83 5.47
C GLY A 115 7.84 18.88 6.38
N ILE A 116 7.28 17.77 5.85
CA ILE A 116 6.69 16.72 6.68
C ILE A 116 7.81 15.88 7.29
N ARG A 117 7.67 15.52 8.57
CA ARG A 117 8.60 14.59 9.23
C ARG A 117 8.27 13.17 8.80
N VAL A 118 9.06 12.62 7.87
CA VAL A 118 8.87 11.29 7.32
C VAL A 118 9.89 10.32 7.88
N ILE A 119 9.42 9.17 8.37
CA ILE A 119 10.25 8.05 8.84
C ILE A 119 9.94 6.84 7.97
N VAL A 120 10.95 6.31 7.28
CA VAL A 120 10.81 5.11 6.44
C VAL A 120 11.27 3.90 7.24
N CYS A 121 10.35 2.95 7.44
CA CYS A 121 10.58 1.67 8.08
C CYS A 121 10.64 0.57 7.02
N VAL A 122 11.81 -0.03 6.82
CA VAL A 122 12.03 -1.05 5.79
C VAL A 122 12.07 -2.43 6.43
N LEU A 123 11.18 -3.31 5.99
CA LEU A 123 11.14 -4.70 6.43
C LEU A 123 12.43 -5.43 6.00
N GLY A 124 13.06 -6.11 6.96
CA GLY A 124 14.28 -6.88 6.73
C GLY A 124 15.55 -6.06 6.59
N LEU A 125 15.52 -4.74 6.84
CA LEU A 125 16.73 -3.90 6.78
C LEU A 125 17.78 -4.29 7.84
N GLU A 126 17.37 -4.91 8.92
CA GLU A 126 18.25 -5.43 9.99
C GLU A 126 19.24 -6.48 9.46
N ARG A 127 18.89 -7.23 8.43
CA ARG A 127 19.78 -8.21 7.78
C ARG A 127 20.82 -7.59 6.83
N GLY A 128 20.80 -6.26 6.70
CA GLY A 128 21.67 -5.54 5.80
C GLY A 128 20.96 -5.16 4.49
N LYS A 129 21.69 -4.42 3.64
CA LYS A 129 21.13 -3.88 2.40
C LYS A 129 21.33 -4.78 1.17
N ASP A 130 22.18 -5.80 1.28
CA ASP A 130 22.60 -6.57 0.12
C ASP A 130 21.43 -7.32 -0.54
N GLY A 131 20.48 -7.82 0.26
CA GLY A 131 19.29 -8.50 -0.21
C GLY A 131 18.17 -7.59 -0.75
N LEU A 132 18.31 -6.26 -0.68
CA LEU A 132 17.28 -5.36 -1.18
C LEU A 132 17.32 -5.27 -2.72
N GLU A 133 16.14 -5.11 -3.35
CA GLU A 133 16.03 -4.85 -4.78
C GLU A 133 16.72 -3.53 -5.18
N HIS A 134 17.25 -3.48 -6.40
CA HIS A 134 17.99 -2.33 -6.92
C HIS A 134 17.19 -1.03 -6.86
N HIS A 135 15.93 -1.07 -7.26
CA HIS A 135 15.06 0.12 -7.27
C HIS A 135 14.81 0.64 -5.86
N LEU A 136 14.62 -0.25 -4.88
CA LEU A 136 14.46 0.14 -3.48
C LEU A 136 15.76 0.75 -2.93
N LYS A 137 16.92 0.12 -3.18
CA LYS A 137 18.23 0.68 -2.80
C LYS A 137 18.44 2.11 -3.33
N THR A 138 18.07 2.33 -4.59
CA THR A 138 18.17 3.64 -5.23
C THR A 138 17.30 4.68 -4.54
N GLN A 139 16.02 4.39 -4.31
CA GLN A 139 15.10 5.32 -3.65
C GLN A 139 15.50 5.60 -2.19
N LEU A 140 15.93 4.59 -1.44
CA LEU A 140 16.45 4.76 -0.08
C LEU A 140 17.71 5.63 -0.05
N SER A 141 18.60 5.47 -1.04
CA SER A 141 19.80 6.32 -1.18
C SER A 141 19.42 7.78 -1.43
N LEU A 142 18.50 8.03 -2.36
CA LEU A 142 17.99 9.38 -2.64
C LEU A 142 17.34 10.01 -1.41
N PHE A 143 16.48 9.27 -0.73
CA PHE A 143 15.79 9.76 0.47
C PHE A 143 16.78 10.10 1.60
N ARG A 144 17.81 9.27 1.80
CA ARG A 144 18.87 9.54 2.78
C ARG A 144 19.67 10.80 2.47
N LYS A 145 20.02 11.02 1.19
CA LYS A 145 20.80 12.19 0.74
C LYS A 145 20.10 13.52 1.02
N ILE A 146 18.78 13.53 1.09
CA ILE A 146 17.99 14.73 1.46
C ILE A 146 17.68 14.81 2.96
N GLY A 147 18.32 13.99 3.80
CA GLY A 147 18.16 14.00 5.25
C GLY A 147 17.01 13.13 5.78
N GLY A 148 16.44 12.25 4.95
CA GLY A 148 15.36 11.35 5.36
C GLY A 148 15.78 10.29 6.38
N ALA A 149 14.93 10.03 7.37
CA ALA A 149 15.15 9.02 8.40
C ALA A 149 14.73 7.62 7.89
N ILE A 150 15.66 6.66 7.92
CA ILE A 150 15.45 5.28 7.47
C ILE A 150 15.92 4.32 8.56
N GLY A 151 15.14 3.30 8.85
CA GLY A 151 15.51 2.23 9.77
C GLY A 151 14.73 0.95 9.51
N GLY A 152 15.17 -0.16 10.12
CA GLY A 152 14.38 -1.36 10.30
C GLY A 152 13.40 -1.20 11.47
N TRP A 153 12.58 -2.23 11.73
CA TRP A 153 11.49 -2.14 12.71
C TRP A 153 11.96 -1.79 14.12
N THR A 154 13.00 -2.46 14.59
CA THR A 154 13.56 -2.22 15.94
C THR A 154 14.09 -0.79 16.10
N HIS A 155 14.79 -0.28 15.09
CA HIS A 155 15.32 1.09 15.10
C HIS A 155 14.20 2.13 15.07
N VAL A 156 13.20 1.93 14.21
CA VAL A 156 12.07 2.87 14.06
C VAL A 156 11.24 2.93 15.32
N THR A 157 10.95 1.80 15.98
CA THR A 157 10.21 1.79 17.25
C THR A 157 10.93 2.54 18.36
N GLN A 158 12.27 2.46 18.42
CA GLN A 158 13.06 3.26 19.34
C GLN A 158 13.04 4.75 18.99
N ALA A 159 13.12 5.10 17.70
CA ALA A 159 13.04 6.49 17.25
C ALA A 159 11.67 7.11 17.55
N LEU A 160 10.58 6.35 17.36
CA LEU A 160 9.22 6.80 17.66
C LEU A 160 9.01 7.10 19.15
N LYS A 161 9.63 6.32 20.05
CA LYS A 161 9.59 6.59 21.50
C LYS A 161 10.25 7.92 21.88
N LYS A 162 11.21 8.40 21.08
CA LYS A 162 11.93 9.67 21.30
C LYS A 162 11.23 10.90 20.70
N LEU A 163 10.07 10.73 20.08
CA LEU A 163 9.33 11.85 19.47
C LEU A 163 8.54 12.70 20.47
N ASP A 164 8.77 12.55 21.79
CA ASP A 164 8.14 13.33 22.87
C ASP A 164 6.61 13.48 22.71
N GLY A 165 5.95 12.39 22.33
CA GLY A 165 4.49 12.37 22.16
C GLY A 165 3.97 13.06 20.89
N ALA A 166 4.82 13.46 19.96
CA ALA A 166 4.36 13.98 18.67
C ALA A 166 3.49 12.91 17.97
N PRO A 167 2.22 13.24 17.62
CA PRO A 167 1.30 12.25 17.10
C PRO A 167 1.72 11.80 15.69
N ILE A 168 1.65 10.49 15.46
CA ILE A 168 1.74 9.95 14.11
C ILE A 168 0.40 10.21 13.43
N GLU A 169 0.41 11.07 12.44
CA GLU A 169 -0.81 11.49 11.77
C GLU A 169 -1.16 10.63 10.57
N LEU A 170 -0.15 9.99 9.95
CA LEU A 170 -0.36 9.14 8.80
C LEU A 170 0.59 7.94 8.80
N VAL A 171 0.05 6.78 8.43
CA VAL A 171 0.82 5.58 8.09
C VAL A 171 0.60 5.30 6.60
N LEU A 172 1.69 5.29 5.82
CA LEU A 172 1.68 4.85 4.43
C LEU A 172 2.13 3.39 4.38
N ASP A 173 1.23 2.52 3.97
CA ASP A 173 1.44 1.08 3.87
C ASP A 173 1.85 0.67 2.46
N ALA A 174 3.08 0.23 2.31
CA ALA A 174 3.62 -0.49 1.18
C ALA A 174 4.49 -1.65 1.69
N LEU A 175 4.01 -2.32 2.75
CA LEU A 175 4.76 -3.34 3.47
C LEU A 175 4.80 -4.67 2.73
N LEU A 176 3.64 -5.14 2.21
CA LEU A 176 3.54 -6.41 1.50
C LEU A 176 3.19 -6.16 0.02
N ALA A 177 3.80 -6.96 -0.85
CA ALA A 177 3.49 -6.90 -2.28
C ALA A 177 2.05 -7.36 -2.54
N PRO A 178 1.32 -6.76 -3.51
CA PRO A 178 -0.05 -7.14 -3.83
C PRO A 178 -0.20 -8.52 -4.51
N GLY A 179 0.91 -9.21 -4.79
CA GLY A 179 0.95 -10.52 -5.45
C GLY A 179 0.78 -11.70 -4.50
N ASN A 180 1.04 -12.91 -5.04
CA ASN A 180 0.78 -14.20 -4.38
C ASN A 180 1.72 -14.54 -3.20
N ARG A 181 2.67 -13.68 -2.86
CA ARG A 181 3.66 -14.00 -1.84
C ARG A 181 3.49 -13.24 -0.53
N GLY A 182 2.44 -12.54 -0.27
CA GLY A 182 2.14 -11.86 0.99
C GLY A 182 3.11 -12.16 2.15
N LEU A 183 2.61 -12.58 3.29
CA LEU A 183 3.45 -13.08 4.40
C LEU A 183 4.12 -14.43 4.09
N GLU A 184 3.53 -15.26 3.22
CA GLU A 184 4.03 -16.60 2.86
C GLU A 184 5.37 -16.57 2.12
N GLY A 185 5.70 -15.47 1.49
CA GLY A 185 6.98 -15.29 0.79
C GLY A 185 8.10 -14.72 1.63
N LEU A 186 7.85 -14.46 2.92
CA LEU A 186 8.82 -13.87 3.85
C LEU A 186 9.56 -14.94 4.64
N GLY A 187 10.82 -14.66 5.01
CA GLY A 187 11.52 -15.43 6.03
C GLY A 187 10.88 -15.27 7.41
N THR A 188 11.13 -16.21 8.33
CA THR A 188 10.49 -16.26 9.65
C THR A 188 10.57 -14.94 10.42
N ASP A 189 11.76 -14.33 10.49
CA ASP A 189 11.96 -13.08 11.22
C ASP A 189 11.20 -11.92 10.60
N ASP A 190 11.12 -11.87 9.26
CA ASP A 190 10.36 -10.85 8.55
C ASP A 190 8.85 -11.02 8.73
N VAL A 191 8.35 -12.25 8.82
CA VAL A 191 6.94 -12.51 9.14
C VAL A 191 6.59 -11.93 10.50
N VAL A 192 7.42 -12.17 11.52
CA VAL A 192 7.21 -11.62 12.88
C VAL A 192 7.18 -10.09 12.83
N HIS A 193 8.19 -9.46 12.25
CA HIS A 193 8.24 -8.01 12.14
C HIS A 193 7.08 -7.43 11.33
N ALA A 194 6.68 -8.08 10.22
CA ALA A 194 5.53 -7.63 9.43
C ALA A 194 4.22 -7.67 10.22
N LEU A 195 3.99 -8.75 10.98
CA LEU A 195 2.82 -8.88 11.86
C LEU A 195 2.83 -7.82 12.98
N GLU A 196 3.99 -7.54 13.58
CA GLU A 196 4.15 -6.48 14.57
C GLU A 196 3.86 -5.09 13.99
N MET A 197 4.37 -4.79 12.78
CA MET A 197 4.11 -3.54 12.06
C MET A 197 2.62 -3.36 11.77
N ILE A 198 1.93 -4.42 11.29
CA ILE A 198 0.49 -4.40 11.02
C ILE A 198 -0.29 -4.15 12.32
N LYS A 199 0.05 -4.88 13.40
CA LYS A 199 -0.59 -4.71 14.72
C LYS A 199 -0.38 -3.29 15.25
N TRP A 200 0.84 -2.77 15.16
CA TRP A 200 1.18 -1.41 15.57
C TRP A 200 0.39 -0.36 14.77
N ALA A 201 0.38 -0.45 13.44
CA ALA A 201 -0.34 0.49 12.59
C ALA A 201 -1.84 0.51 12.92
N ASN A 202 -2.43 -0.67 13.13
CA ASN A 202 -3.85 -0.80 13.52
C ASN A 202 -4.16 -0.29 14.94
N GLY A 203 -3.16 -0.21 15.81
CA GLY A 203 -3.27 0.35 17.16
C GLY A 203 -3.31 1.88 17.21
N LEU A 204 -2.93 2.56 16.14
CA LEU A 204 -2.89 4.02 16.07
C LEU A 204 -4.29 4.59 15.79
N ARG A 205 -5.00 5.02 16.84
CA ARG A 205 -6.40 5.50 16.74
C ARG A 205 -6.54 6.84 16.00
N SER A 206 -5.53 7.70 16.05
CA SER A 206 -5.57 9.08 15.52
C SER A 206 -4.97 9.21 14.13
N SER A 207 -4.28 8.19 13.63
CA SER A 207 -3.61 8.24 12.33
C SER A 207 -4.54 7.89 11.18
N VAL A 208 -4.24 8.48 10.02
CA VAL A 208 -4.86 8.09 8.75
C VAL A 208 -4.04 6.98 8.13
N GLY A 209 -4.64 5.81 7.89
CA GLY A 209 -4.02 4.73 7.13
C GLY A 209 -4.22 4.95 5.63
N ILE A 210 -3.13 4.89 4.86
CA ILE A 210 -3.14 4.89 3.38
C ILE A 210 -2.38 3.67 2.91
N CYS A 211 -2.96 2.87 2.03
CA CYS A 211 -2.30 1.70 1.44
C CYS A 211 -1.99 1.92 -0.03
N VAL A 212 -0.88 1.35 -0.49
CA VAL A 212 -0.52 1.29 -1.91
C VAL A 212 -1.06 -0.01 -2.50
N ASP A 213 -1.84 0.09 -3.57
CA ASP A 213 -2.51 -0.97 -4.33
C ASP A 213 -3.58 -1.76 -3.54
N VAL A 214 -3.20 -2.41 -2.47
CA VAL A 214 -4.08 -3.14 -1.53
C VAL A 214 -3.52 -3.06 -0.12
N PRO A 215 -4.36 -3.13 0.92
CA PRO A 215 -3.86 -3.21 2.29
C PRO A 215 -2.95 -4.42 2.49
N SER A 216 -1.81 -4.24 3.15
CA SER A 216 -0.92 -5.35 3.49
C SER A 216 -1.66 -6.39 4.32
N GLY A 217 -1.58 -7.66 3.91
CA GLY A 217 -2.37 -8.77 4.45
C GLY A 217 -3.63 -9.11 3.65
N VAL A 218 -3.97 -8.30 2.63
CA VAL A 218 -5.02 -8.61 1.65
C VAL A 218 -4.38 -9.06 0.33
N HIS A 219 -4.83 -10.17 -0.21
CA HIS A 219 -4.32 -10.69 -1.47
C HIS A 219 -4.87 -9.89 -2.67
N GLY A 220 -3.99 -9.29 -3.46
CA GLY A 220 -4.36 -8.35 -4.53
C GLY A 220 -5.11 -8.97 -5.71
N GLY A 221 -5.13 -10.29 -5.86
CA GLY A 221 -5.89 -10.99 -6.91
C GLY A 221 -7.24 -11.50 -6.42
N THR A 222 -7.30 -12.09 -5.22
CA THR A 222 -8.49 -12.76 -4.68
C THR A 222 -9.25 -11.94 -3.66
N GLY A 223 -8.63 -10.95 -3.03
CA GLY A 223 -9.22 -10.20 -1.92
C GLY A 223 -9.27 -10.93 -0.58
N THR A 224 -8.71 -12.15 -0.53
CA THR A 224 -8.64 -12.96 0.71
C THR A 224 -7.65 -12.36 1.69
N PHE A 225 -7.83 -12.68 2.97
CA PHE A 225 -6.94 -12.21 4.04
C PHE A 225 -5.91 -13.25 4.43
N THR A 226 -4.81 -12.78 4.99
CA THR A 226 -3.86 -13.64 5.67
C THR A 226 -4.38 -14.02 7.06
N ILE A 227 -4.36 -15.32 7.37
CA ILE A 227 -4.67 -15.86 8.70
C ILE A 227 -3.35 -16.39 9.31
N PRO A 228 -2.86 -15.80 10.42
CA PRO A 228 -1.55 -16.17 10.99
C PRO A 228 -1.45 -17.61 11.48
N SER A 229 -2.57 -18.27 11.81
CA SER A 229 -2.57 -19.67 12.25
C SER A 229 -2.06 -20.65 11.20
N THR A 230 -1.97 -20.24 9.91
CA THR A 230 -1.37 -21.05 8.85
C THR A 230 0.16 -21.02 8.90
N PHE A 231 0.77 -20.10 9.65
CA PHE A 231 2.21 -19.99 9.82
C PHE A 231 2.61 -20.64 11.15
N ALA A 232 3.19 -21.83 11.11
CA ALA A 232 3.90 -22.41 12.25
C ALA A 232 5.20 -21.62 12.45
N ILE A 233 5.15 -20.52 13.21
CA ILE A 233 6.34 -19.78 13.58
C ILE A 233 7.05 -20.60 14.66
N GLN A 234 8.05 -21.38 14.28
CA GLN A 234 9.01 -21.95 15.22
C GLN A 234 9.93 -20.82 15.65
N THR A 235 9.56 -20.10 16.70
CA THR A 235 10.51 -19.27 17.44
C THR A 235 11.53 -20.19 18.07
N ASN A 236 12.83 -19.84 17.98
CA ASN A 236 13.93 -20.62 18.51
C ASN A 236 13.61 -21.18 19.90
N ALA A 237 13.63 -22.51 20.03
CA ALA A 237 13.18 -23.30 21.16
C ALA A 237 13.96 -23.08 22.48
N SER A 238 14.85 -22.08 22.56
CA SER A 238 15.64 -21.78 23.74
C SER A 238 15.00 -20.82 24.76
N GLN A 239 13.84 -20.19 24.45
CA GLN A 239 13.17 -19.28 25.40
C GLN A 239 11.66 -19.51 25.59
N GLY A 240 11.08 -20.59 25.11
CA GLY A 240 9.74 -21.01 25.56
C GLY A 240 8.56 -20.07 25.29
N GLU A 241 8.74 -18.92 24.63
CA GLU A 241 7.67 -17.99 24.29
C GLU A 241 7.15 -18.25 22.87
N THR A 242 6.04 -18.95 22.82
CA THR A 242 5.27 -19.11 21.57
C THR A 242 4.45 -17.83 21.37
N THR A 243 4.89 -16.94 20.50
CA THR A 243 4.09 -15.75 20.14
C THR A 243 2.89 -16.22 19.30
N SER A 244 1.75 -16.39 19.93
CA SER A 244 0.50 -16.71 19.25
C SER A 244 -0.08 -15.44 18.63
N PHE A 245 -0.11 -15.35 17.31
CA PHE A 245 -0.74 -14.22 16.58
C PHE A 245 -2.26 -14.39 16.44
N GLY A 246 -2.85 -15.46 16.98
CA GLY A 246 -4.28 -15.73 16.97
C GLY A 246 -4.79 -16.26 15.63
N THR A 247 -6.11 -16.54 15.58
CA THR A 247 -6.83 -17.06 14.41
C THR A 247 -7.54 -15.97 13.61
N GLN A 248 -7.41 -14.71 14.01
CA GLN A 248 -8.07 -13.58 13.34
C GLN A 248 -7.30 -13.14 12.10
N PRO A 249 -8.00 -12.69 11.04
CA PRO A 249 -7.36 -12.11 9.87
C PRO A 249 -6.48 -10.91 10.23
N VAL A 250 -5.26 -10.89 9.69
CA VAL A 250 -4.30 -9.81 9.93
C VAL A 250 -4.06 -9.04 8.65
N PHE A 251 -4.47 -7.77 8.65
CA PHE A 251 -4.25 -6.84 7.55
C PHE A 251 -4.25 -5.39 8.08
N ILE A 252 -3.65 -4.47 7.33
CA ILE A 252 -3.65 -3.05 7.69
C ILE A 252 -5.04 -2.44 7.41
N ARG A 253 -5.61 -1.81 8.44
CA ARG A 253 -6.88 -1.09 8.36
C ARG A 253 -6.63 0.31 7.82
N SER A 254 -6.92 0.54 6.55
CA SER A 254 -6.74 1.85 5.91
C SER A 254 -8.07 2.56 5.67
N LYS A 255 -8.01 3.89 5.53
CA LYS A 255 -9.10 4.74 5.06
C LYS A 255 -8.97 5.10 3.59
N HIS A 256 -7.75 5.07 3.07
CA HIS A 256 -7.45 5.38 1.68
C HIS A 256 -6.65 4.24 1.05
N VAL A 257 -6.90 3.99 -0.23
CA VAL A 257 -6.09 3.10 -1.05
C VAL A 257 -5.65 3.86 -2.30
N VAL A 258 -4.36 3.81 -2.62
CA VAL A 258 -3.76 4.44 -3.78
C VAL A 258 -3.33 3.36 -4.75
N CYS A 259 -4.07 3.20 -5.83
CA CYS A 259 -3.83 2.19 -6.86
C CYS A 259 -2.90 2.74 -7.93
N LEU A 260 -1.80 2.06 -8.20
CA LEU A 260 -0.82 2.47 -9.20
C LEU A 260 -1.19 1.89 -10.57
N GLY A 261 -1.55 2.77 -11.50
CA GLY A 261 -1.99 2.43 -12.85
C GLY A 261 -3.45 1.98 -12.93
N ALA A 262 -3.91 1.10 -12.04
CA ALA A 262 -5.30 0.67 -11.93
C ALA A 262 -5.58 -0.05 -10.61
N PRO A 263 -6.85 -0.13 -10.15
CA PRO A 263 -7.24 -0.92 -9.00
C PRO A 263 -7.00 -2.42 -9.21
N ARG A 264 -6.54 -3.10 -8.18
CA ARG A 264 -6.37 -4.55 -8.23
C ARG A 264 -7.72 -5.27 -8.10
N THR A 265 -7.88 -6.40 -8.80
CA THR A 265 -9.13 -7.20 -8.74
C THR A 265 -9.44 -7.65 -7.31
N GLY A 266 -8.43 -7.97 -6.51
CA GLY A 266 -8.60 -8.31 -5.11
C GLY A 266 -9.09 -7.15 -4.25
N LEU A 267 -8.76 -5.90 -4.58
CA LEU A 267 -9.31 -4.74 -3.90
C LEU A 267 -10.82 -4.64 -4.11
N LEU A 268 -11.29 -4.84 -5.36
CA LEU A 268 -12.72 -4.87 -5.65
C LEU A 268 -13.45 -5.92 -4.80
N ARG A 269 -12.93 -7.15 -4.76
CA ARG A 269 -13.48 -8.24 -3.97
C ARG A 269 -13.45 -7.97 -2.47
N ALA A 270 -12.36 -7.37 -1.97
CA ALA A 270 -12.24 -7.01 -0.55
C ALA A 270 -13.21 -5.88 -0.13
N THR A 271 -13.73 -5.10 -1.07
CA THR A 271 -14.68 -4.01 -0.80
C THR A 271 -16.14 -4.46 -0.89
N GLN A 272 -16.40 -5.60 -1.51
CA GLN A 272 -17.74 -6.21 -1.59
C GLN A 272 -18.27 -6.64 -0.21
N PRO A 273 -19.60 -6.88 -0.09
CA PRO A 273 -20.18 -7.48 1.12
C PRO A 273 -19.47 -8.77 1.52
N GLY A 274 -19.15 -8.93 2.80
CA GLY A 274 -18.31 -10.02 3.32
C GLY A 274 -16.80 -9.84 3.12
N GLY A 275 -16.36 -8.80 2.46
CA GLY A 275 -14.95 -8.53 2.21
C GLY A 275 -14.21 -7.84 3.37
N ALA A 276 -12.87 -7.77 3.29
CA ALA A 276 -11.98 -7.17 4.30
C ALA A 276 -12.34 -5.72 4.64
N ASN A 277 -12.84 -5.01 3.67
CA ASN A 277 -13.06 -3.57 3.73
C ASN A 277 -14.55 -3.21 3.68
N GLU A 278 -15.43 -4.20 3.86
CA GLU A 278 -16.87 -3.96 3.90
C GLU A 278 -17.24 -2.85 4.90
N GLY A 279 -18.10 -1.93 4.47
CA GLY A 279 -18.66 -0.87 5.32
C GLY A 279 -17.65 0.17 5.84
N ARG A 280 -16.39 0.13 5.40
CA ARG A 280 -15.34 1.04 5.92
C ARG A 280 -15.30 2.41 5.26
N GLY A 281 -16.09 2.64 4.20
CA GLY A 281 -16.09 3.92 3.47
C GLY A 281 -14.71 4.25 2.91
N LEU A 282 -14.07 3.26 2.26
CA LEU A 282 -12.76 3.44 1.64
C LEU A 282 -12.81 4.53 0.58
N LYS A 283 -11.85 5.45 0.65
CA LYS A 283 -11.54 6.37 -0.44
C LYS A 283 -10.46 5.75 -1.31
N ILE A 284 -10.79 5.50 -2.56
CA ILE A 284 -9.89 4.84 -3.50
C ILE A 284 -9.44 5.86 -4.54
N TRP A 285 -8.15 5.86 -4.80
CA TRP A 285 -7.48 6.74 -5.75
C TRP A 285 -6.73 5.92 -6.77
N VAL A 286 -6.72 6.36 -8.01
CA VAL A 286 -5.91 5.75 -9.07
C VAL A 286 -4.92 6.78 -9.57
N VAL A 287 -3.65 6.40 -9.59
CA VAL A 287 -2.53 7.25 -10.02
C VAL A 287 -2.10 6.85 -11.42
N ASP A 288 -1.99 7.84 -12.32
CA ASP A 288 -1.39 7.63 -13.63
C ASP A 288 0.13 7.47 -13.50
N ILE A 289 0.63 6.30 -13.87
CA ILE A 289 2.05 5.98 -13.92
C ILE A 289 2.60 5.90 -15.36
N GLY A 290 1.81 6.38 -16.34
CA GLY A 290 2.20 6.48 -17.74
C GLY A 290 1.98 5.24 -18.60
N VAL A 291 1.43 4.14 -18.06
CA VAL A 291 1.37 2.82 -18.73
C VAL A 291 0.15 2.62 -19.65
N ASN A 292 -0.67 3.63 -19.87
CA ASN A 292 -1.93 3.47 -20.62
C ASN A 292 -1.77 2.92 -22.05
N LYS A 293 -0.65 3.17 -22.71
CA LYS A 293 -0.40 2.63 -24.06
C LYS A 293 -0.18 1.10 -24.04
N ALA A 294 0.42 0.58 -22.96
CA ALA A 294 0.65 -0.84 -22.77
C ALA A 294 -0.66 -1.64 -22.56
N TRP A 295 -1.72 -0.99 -22.07
CA TRP A 295 -3.02 -1.62 -21.87
C TRP A 295 -3.65 -2.17 -23.14
N LYS A 296 -3.32 -1.61 -24.33
CA LYS A 296 -3.82 -2.12 -25.60
C LYS A 296 -3.35 -3.53 -25.91
N VAL A 297 -2.21 -3.92 -25.34
CA VAL A 297 -1.58 -5.23 -25.58
C VAL A 297 -1.90 -6.22 -24.46
N TYR A 298 -1.82 -5.79 -23.21
CA TYR A 298 -1.90 -6.67 -22.04
C TYR A 298 -3.09 -6.36 -21.11
N GLY A 299 -3.92 -5.38 -21.44
CA GLY A 299 -5.12 -5.09 -20.66
C GLY A 299 -6.14 -6.22 -20.71
N PRO A 300 -6.97 -6.39 -19.65
CA PRO A 300 -8.00 -7.41 -19.65
C PRO A 300 -9.00 -7.19 -20.80
N PRO A 301 -9.68 -8.26 -21.29
CA PRO A 301 -10.70 -8.16 -22.31
C PRO A 301 -11.74 -7.09 -21.97
N GLY A 302 -12.09 -6.24 -22.94
CA GLY A 302 -13.01 -5.11 -22.74
C GLY A 302 -12.38 -3.83 -22.16
N ALA A 303 -11.16 -3.89 -21.62
CA ALA A 303 -10.45 -2.74 -21.04
C ALA A 303 -9.26 -2.27 -21.88
N ALA A 304 -9.24 -2.56 -23.19
CA ALA A 304 -8.13 -2.20 -24.10
C ALA A 304 -7.80 -0.69 -24.17
N ARG A 305 -8.68 0.16 -23.66
CA ARG A 305 -8.46 1.62 -23.57
C ARG A 305 -7.73 2.05 -22.30
N GLY A 306 -7.45 1.12 -21.38
CA GLY A 306 -6.84 1.41 -20.09
C GLY A 306 -7.69 2.30 -19.18
N VAL A 307 -7.06 2.82 -18.16
CA VAL A 307 -7.66 3.78 -17.22
C VAL A 307 -7.72 5.16 -17.86
N ARG A 308 -8.85 5.84 -17.76
CA ARG A 308 -9.07 7.17 -18.37
C ARG A 308 -8.99 8.24 -17.29
N PHE A 309 -7.85 8.87 -17.17
CA PHE A 309 -7.61 9.90 -16.17
C PHE A 309 -8.17 11.29 -16.52
N GLY A 310 -8.54 11.54 -17.79
CA GLY A 310 -8.93 12.89 -18.22
C GLY A 310 -7.78 13.87 -18.11
N ALA A 311 -7.99 14.96 -17.35
CA ALA A 311 -6.96 15.95 -17.03
C ALA A 311 -6.29 15.71 -15.67
N GLU A 312 -6.70 14.68 -14.93
CA GLU A 312 -6.22 14.38 -13.59
C GLU A 312 -5.05 13.38 -13.62
N TRP A 313 -4.04 13.58 -12.80
CA TRP A 313 -2.97 12.61 -12.56
C TRP A 313 -3.32 11.61 -11.46
N VAL A 314 -4.24 12.01 -10.58
CA VAL A 314 -4.77 11.23 -9.47
C VAL A 314 -6.29 11.34 -9.51
N ALA A 315 -6.95 10.26 -9.86
CA ALA A 315 -8.41 10.24 -9.99
C ALA A 315 -9.06 9.48 -8.85
N GLY A 316 -10.14 10.03 -8.29
CA GLY A 316 -10.97 9.34 -7.30
C GLY A 316 -11.87 8.29 -7.95
N VAL A 317 -12.01 7.13 -7.30
CA VAL A 317 -12.97 6.10 -7.70
C VAL A 317 -13.80 5.64 -6.51
N GLU A 318 -15.02 5.22 -6.77
CA GLU A 318 -15.95 4.67 -5.80
C GLU A 318 -16.39 3.26 -6.18
N TYR A 319 -16.72 2.48 -5.17
CA TYR A 319 -17.33 1.18 -5.36
C TYR A 319 -18.82 1.36 -5.69
N VAL A 320 -19.27 0.68 -6.72
CA VAL A 320 -20.66 0.64 -7.15
C VAL A 320 -21.09 -0.82 -7.10
N ASP A 321 -22.12 -1.09 -6.29
CA ASP A 321 -22.79 -2.39 -6.30
C ASP A 321 -23.44 -2.65 -7.65
N GLY A 322 -23.54 -3.89 -8.04
CA GLY A 322 -24.32 -4.28 -9.18
C GLY A 322 -25.82 -4.25 -8.85
N GLU A 323 -26.60 -3.85 -9.80
CA GLU A 323 -28.06 -4.02 -9.80
C GLU A 323 -28.44 -5.47 -10.02
#